data_1e02eb09e26b8ebf837773daa273449e
#
_entry.id   1e02eb09e26b8ebf837773daa273449e
#
_cell.length_a   1.000
_cell.length_b   1.000
_cell.length_c   1.000
_cell.angle_alpha   90.00
_cell.angle_beta   90.00
_cell.angle_gamma   90.00
#
_symmetry.space_group_name_H-M   'P 1'
#
loop_
_entity.id
_entity.type
_entity.pdbx_description
1 polymer ?
#
loop_
_entity_poly.entity_id
_entity_poly.type
_entity_poly.pdbx_seq_one_letter_code
_entity_poly.pdbx_strand_id
1 'polypeptide(L)'
;INDEPSAERQLSIIGYFRLANYMRPMESDKINHIFKPGSTFENAIDLYYFDKELRTLIFTAIQSAEVGIRALMSHPISMAHGAFWYLDPALCFSQRLFTDNQANIQREIVRSKEDFIKDHFVKHPGTDLPSWRVIEILSFGTLSKVFSNLADTPLKKSIARSIGLPQHKILESWLQAL
;
A
#
# COMPACT_ATOMS: atom_id res chain seq x y z
N ILE A 1 -2.80 38.85 -1.55
CA ILE A 1 -2.48 38.41 -0.16
C ILE A 1 -3.15 39.45 0.74
N ASN A 2 -4.12 38.98 1.54
CA ASN A 2 -4.87 39.87 2.45
C ASN A 2 -4.15 40.02 3.81
N ASP A 3 -3.27 39.11 4.17
CA ASP A 3 -2.49 39.09 5.40
C ASP A 3 -1.06 38.59 5.08
N GLU A 4 -0.13 39.52 4.90
CA GLU A 4 1.26 39.25 4.54
C GLU A 4 2.01 38.46 5.63
N PRO A 5 1.91 38.77 6.93
CA PRO A 5 2.56 37.98 7.99
C PRO A 5 2.06 36.53 8.07
N SER A 6 0.77 36.33 7.83
CA SER A 6 0.20 34.96 7.77
C SER A 6 0.71 34.20 6.57
N ALA A 7 0.83 34.86 5.40
CA ALA A 7 1.37 34.22 4.20
C ALA A 7 2.84 33.81 4.36
N GLU A 8 3.68 34.68 4.96
CA GLU A 8 5.08 34.36 5.27
C GLU A 8 5.18 33.13 6.21
N ARG A 9 4.36 33.10 7.25
CA ARG A 9 4.30 31.97 8.17
C ARG A 9 3.90 30.69 7.47
N GLN A 10 2.88 30.72 6.60
CA GLN A 10 2.45 29.53 5.83
C GLN A 10 3.56 29.06 4.89
N LEU A 11 4.23 29.97 4.19
CA LEU A 11 5.35 29.64 3.31
C LEU A 11 6.53 29.03 4.09
N SER A 12 6.82 29.50 5.30
CA SER A 12 7.90 28.95 6.12
C SER A 12 7.62 27.53 6.61
N ILE A 13 6.34 27.17 6.84
CA ILE A 13 5.93 25.85 7.33
C ILE A 13 5.76 24.85 6.18
N ILE A 14 5.08 25.26 5.11
CA ILE A 14 4.71 24.40 3.98
C ILE A 14 5.86 24.28 2.97
N GLY A 15 6.57 25.38 2.76
CA GLY A 15 7.60 25.53 1.74
C GLY A 15 7.04 25.96 0.38
N TYR A 16 7.75 26.90 -0.26
CA TYR A 16 7.35 27.51 -1.53
C TYR A 16 7.08 26.47 -2.63
N PHE A 17 8.02 25.56 -2.88
CA PHE A 17 7.87 24.57 -3.97
C PHE A 17 6.68 23.64 -3.80
N ARG A 18 6.32 23.32 -2.54
CA ARG A 18 5.13 22.51 -2.28
C ARG A 18 3.87 23.33 -2.57
N LEU A 19 3.79 24.57 -2.09
CA LEU A 19 2.63 25.43 -2.28
C LEU A 19 2.44 25.84 -3.74
N ALA A 20 3.53 26.04 -4.49
CA ALA A 20 3.50 26.37 -5.91
C ALA A 20 2.70 25.35 -6.75
N ASN A 21 2.70 24.07 -6.38
CA ASN A 21 1.89 23.06 -7.05
C ASN A 21 0.38 23.30 -6.89
N TYR A 22 -0.04 23.89 -5.79
CA TYR A 22 -1.46 24.25 -5.55
C TYR A 22 -1.84 25.59 -6.18
N MET A 23 -0.85 26.42 -6.53
CA MET A 23 -1.06 27.66 -7.30
C MET A 23 -1.21 27.39 -8.80
N ARG A 24 -0.55 26.36 -9.34
CA ARG A 24 -0.57 26.02 -10.78
C ARG A 24 -1.96 25.89 -11.41
N PRO A 25 -2.99 25.30 -10.77
CA PRO A 25 -4.35 25.25 -11.32
C PRO A 25 -4.99 26.63 -11.49
N MET A 26 -4.48 27.65 -10.78
CA MET A 26 -4.97 29.02 -10.81
C MET A 26 -4.30 29.86 -11.89
N GLU A 27 -3.24 29.37 -12.53
CA GLU A 27 -2.57 30.06 -13.63
C GLU A 27 -3.41 29.94 -14.92
N SER A 28 -3.58 31.07 -15.61
CA SER A 28 -4.12 31.15 -16.98
C SER A 28 -3.02 30.89 -18.01
N ASP A 29 -1.81 31.38 -17.74
CA ASP A 29 -0.60 31.09 -18.52
C ASP A 29 0.48 30.50 -17.60
N LYS A 30 0.79 29.22 -17.83
CA LYS A 30 1.76 28.47 -17.02
C LYS A 30 3.22 28.78 -17.37
N ILE A 31 3.46 29.40 -18.53
CA ILE A 31 4.82 29.73 -19.00
C ILE A 31 5.22 31.06 -18.34
N ASN A 32 4.32 32.03 -18.38
CA ASN A 32 4.56 33.37 -17.85
C ASN A 32 4.06 33.57 -16.41
N HIS A 33 3.54 32.51 -15.77
CA HIS A 33 2.99 32.51 -14.41
C HIS A 33 1.91 33.58 -14.20
N ILE A 34 1.02 33.74 -15.21
CA ILE A 34 -0.10 34.69 -15.12
C ILE A 34 -1.29 33.99 -14.46
N PHE A 35 -1.76 34.55 -13.36
CA PHE A 35 -2.90 34.01 -12.63
C PHE A 35 -4.24 34.45 -13.24
N LYS A 36 -5.24 33.58 -13.07
CA LYS A 36 -6.63 33.90 -13.44
C LYS A 36 -7.18 35.03 -12.57
N PRO A 37 -8.06 35.86 -13.08
CA PRO A 37 -8.74 36.89 -12.27
C PRO A 37 -9.42 36.27 -11.04
N GLY A 38 -9.25 36.88 -9.87
CA GLY A 38 -9.81 36.38 -8.61
C GLY A 38 -9.01 35.29 -7.91
N SER A 39 -7.86 34.84 -8.46
CA SER A 39 -6.94 33.94 -7.75
C SER A 39 -6.30 34.65 -6.57
N THR A 40 -6.32 34.02 -5.41
CA THR A 40 -5.68 34.54 -4.19
C THR A 40 -4.71 33.50 -3.61
N PHE A 41 -3.82 33.97 -2.75
CA PHE A 41 -2.92 33.07 -2.00
C PHE A 41 -3.71 32.15 -1.07
N GLU A 42 -4.76 32.70 -0.46
CA GLU A 42 -5.66 31.99 0.44
C GLU A 42 -6.32 30.78 -0.26
N ASN A 43 -6.73 30.92 -1.54
CA ASN A 43 -7.25 29.80 -2.32
C ASN A 43 -6.25 28.66 -2.46
N ALA A 44 -4.96 28.95 -2.60
CA ALA A 44 -3.91 27.92 -2.67
C ALA A 44 -3.71 27.24 -1.32
N ILE A 45 -3.80 27.98 -0.22
CA ILE A 45 -3.74 27.46 1.15
C ILE A 45 -4.93 26.56 1.44
N ASP A 46 -6.14 26.97 1.08
CA ASP A 46 -7.37 26.19 1.27
C ASP A 46 -7.29 24.85 0.49
N LEU A 47 -6.81 24.91 -0.76
CA LEU A 47 -6.60 23.71 -1.57
C LEU A 47 -5.54 22.78 -0.97
N TYR A 48 -4.46 23.32 -0.41
CA TYR A 48 -3.44 22.55 0.29
C TYR A 48 -4.01 21.81 1.52
N TYR A 49 -4.80 22.51 2.36
CA TYR A 49 -5.39 21.90 3.54
C TYR A 49 -6.47 20.86 3.17
N PHE A 50 -7.30 21.16 2.17
CA PHE A 50 -8.25 20.19 1.63
C PHE A 50 -7.54 18.90 1.17
N ASP A 51 -6.49 19.02 0.38
CA ASP A 51 -5.72 17.88 -0.10
C ASP A 51 -5.03 17.12 1.05
N LYS A 52 -4.56 17.83 2.07
CA LYS A 52 -3.99 17.22 3.29
C LYS A 52 -5.03 16.38 4.05
N GLU A 53 -6.22 16.91 4.24
CA GLU A 53 -7.31 16.19 4.91
C GLU A 53 -7.78 14.98 4.09
N LEU A 54 -7.95 15.16 2.78
CA LEU A 54 -8.33 14.08 1.86
C LEU A 54 -7.29 12.95 1.90
N ARG A 55 -6.00 13.28 1.85
CA ARG A 55 -4.93 12.27 1.98
C ARG A 55 -4.99 11.54 3.31
N THR A 56 -5.25 12.23 4.41
CA THR A 56 -5.38 11.60 5.72
C THR A 56 -6.51 10.57 5.76
N LEU A 57 -7.68 10.91 5.19
CA LEU A 57 -8.81 9.98 5.08
C LEU A 57 -8.48 8.78 4.20
N ILE A 58 -7.85 9.02 3.05
CA ILE A 58 -7.43 7.94 2.12
C ILE A 58 -6.41 7.01 2.79
N PHE A 59 -5.38 7.55 3.46
CA PHE A 59 -4.38 6.73 4.15
C PHE A 59 -5.00 5.89 5.26
N THR A 60 -5.94 6.43 6.03
CA THR A 60 -6.66 5.67 7.07
C THR A 60 -7.46 4.51 6.46
N ALA A 61 -8.13 4.76 5.34
CA ALA A 61 -8.87 3.73 4.61
C ALA A 61 -7.94 2.64 4.05
N ILE A 62 -6.81 3.04 3.46
CA ILE A 62 -5.80 2.10 2.93
C ILE A 62 -5.22 1.23 4.05
N GLN A 63 -4.86 1.80 5.20
CA GLN A 63 -4.36 1.02 6.35
C GLN A 63 -5.37 -0.01 6.82
N SER A 64 -6.65 0.37 6.92
CA SER A 64 -7.72 -0.55 7.33
C SER A 64 -7.91 -1.67 6.30
N ALA A 65 -7.87 -1.35 5.02
CA ALA A 65 -7.96 -2.32 3.93
C ALA A 65 -6.74 -3.27 3.94
N GLU A 66 -5.54 -2.74 4.16
CA GLU A 66 -4.30 -3.53 4.23
C GLU A 66 -4.37 -4.60 5.31
N VAL A 67 -4.74 -4.22 6.54
CA VAL A 67 -4.89 -5.16 7.66
C VAL A 67 -5.94 -6.22 7.34
N GLY A 68 -7.11 -5.81 6.84
CA GLY A 68 -8.19 -6.73 6.48
C GLY A 68 -7.77 -7.73 5.39
N ILE A 69 -7.07 -7.27 4.36
CA ILE A 69 -6.60 -8.12 3.25
C ILE A 69 -5.55 -9.11 3.74
N ARG A 70 -4.60 -8.72 4.61
CA ARG A 70 -3.63 -9.64 5.21
C ARG A 70 -4.32 -10.79 5.95
N ALA A 71 -5.29 -10.48 6.79
CA ALA A 71 -6.06 -11.48 7.52
C ALA A 71 -6.85 -12.41 6.59
N LEU A 72 -7.51 -11.85 5.58
CA LEU A 72 -8.29 -12.59 4.58
C LEU A 72 -7.44 -13.51 3.69
N MET A 73 -6.18 -13.17 3.46
CA MET A 73 -5.25 -14.04 2.73
C MET A 73 -4.60 -15.07 3.65
N SER A 74 -4.18 -14.66 4.84
CA SER A 74 -3.46 -15.52 5.76
C SER A 74 -4.29 -16.73 6.18
N HIS A 75 -5.47 -16.52 6.74
CA HIS A 75 -6.25 -17.57 7.36
C HIS A 75 -6.80 -18.60 6.35
N PRO A 76 -7.56 -18.25 5.29
CA PRO A 76 -8.12 -19.23 4.37
C PRO A 76 -7.06 -20.03 3.61
N ILE A 77 -5.95 -19.38 3.19
CA ILE A 77 -4.92 -20.07 2.43
C ILE A 77 -4.16 -21.05 3.35
N SER A 78 -3.86 -20.64 4.59
CA SER A 78 -3.20 -21.53 5.55
C SER A 78 -4.07 -22.72 5.96
N MET A 79 -5.38 -22.51 6.05
CA MET A 79 -6.33 -23.62 6.33
C MET A 79 -6.43 -24.60 5.18
N ALA A 80 -6.33 -24.14 3.94
CA ALA A 80 -6.41 -24.99 2.75
C ALA A 80 -5.10 -25.71 2.44
N HIS A 81 -3.96 -25.06 2.64
CA HIS A 81 -2.65 -25.51 2.14
C HIS A 81 -1.57 -25.64 3.23
N GLY A 82 -1.91 -25.40 4.50
CA GLY A 82 -0.98 -25.51 5.62
C GLY A 82 -0.16 -24.24 5.90
N ALA A 83 0.66 -24.30 6.95
CA ALA A 83 1.40 -23.15 7.48
C ALA A 83 2.47 -22.59 6.53
N PHE A 84 3.00 -23.43 5.64
CA PHE A 84 4.15 -23.12 4.78
C PHE A 84 3.80 -23.07 3.29
N TRP A 85 2.53 -22.86 2.97
CA TRP A 85 2.02 -22.86 1.61
C TRP A 85 2.79 -21.97 0.64
N TYR A 86 3.33 -20.87 1.11
CA TYR A 86 4.09 -19.91 0.30
C TYR A 86 5.44 -20.45 -0.19
N LEU A 87 5.91 -21.57 0.39
CA LEU A 87 7.13 -22.28 -0.03
C LEU A 87 6.85 -23.39 -1.06
N ASP A 88 5.59 -23.69 -1.34
CA ASP A 88 5.22 -24.75 -2.27
C ASP A 88 5.08 -24.23 -3.70
N PRO A 89 6.02 -24.57 -4.61
CA PRO A 89 5.94 -24.17 -6.01
C PRO A 89 4.75 -24.79 -6.75
N ALA A 90 4.20 -25.92 -6.28
CA ALA A 90 3.06 -26.57 -6.92
C ALA A 90 1.76 -25.74 -6.80
N LEU A 91 1.70 -24.82 -5.85
CA LEU A 91 0.57 -23.91 -5.66
C LEU A 91 0.64 -22.66 -6.55
N CYS A 92 1.60 -22.56 -7.45
CA CYS A 92 1.83 -21.37 -8.25
C CYS A 92 1.60 -21.59 -9.74
N PHE A 93 0.98 -20.61 -10.43
CA PHE A 93 0.82 -20.62 -11.87
C PHE A 93 2.16 -20.56 -12.62
N SER A 94 3.08 -19.75 -12.14
CA SER A 94 4.36 -19.47 -12.78
C SER A 94 5.52 -19.75 -11.83
N GLN A 95 6.38 -20.69 -12.22
CA GLN A 95 7.59 -21.02 -11.46
C GLN A 95 8.60 -19.86 -11.44
N ARG A 96 8.69 -19.10 -12.54
CA ARG A 96 9.53 -17.89 -12.58
C ARG A 96 9.08 -16.87 -11.54
N LEU A 97 7.76 -16.55 -11.52
CA LEU A 97 7.21 -15.60 -10.54
C LEU A 97 7.33 -16.15 -9.11
N PHE A 98 7.23 -17.47 -8.92
CA PHE A 98 7.50 -18.08 -7.63
C PHE A 98 8.92 -17.78 -7.14
N THR A 99 9.93 -18.02 -7.97
CA THR A 99 11.33 -17.74 -7.63
C THR A 99 11.55 -16.26 -7.30
N ASP A 100 11.00 -15.35 -8.11
CA ASP A 100 11.09 -13.90 -7.88
C ASP A 100 10.40 -13.51 -6.56
N ASN A 101 9.23 -14.09 -6.27
CA ASN A 101 8.50 -13.85 -5.02
C ASN A 101 9.28 -14.38 -3.81
N GLN A 102 9.88 -15.58 -3.90
CA GLN A 102 10.71 -16.12 -2.81
C GLN A 102 11.90 -15.20 -2.49
N ALA A 103 12.58 -14.69 -3.52
CA ALA A 103 13.67 -13.74 -3.32
C ALA A 103 13.22 -12.44 -2.64
N ASN A 104 12.00 -11.95 -2.95
CA ASN A 104 11.43 -10.78 -2.29
C ASN A 104 11.06 -11.08 -0.83
N ILE A 105 10.39 -12.21 -0.57
CA ILE A 105 10.01 -12.67 0.77
C ILE A 105 11.25 -12.77 1.66
N GLN A 106 12.30 -13.43 1.20
CA GLN A 106 13.54 -13.59 1.96
C GLN A 106 14.20 -12.24 2.27
N ARG A 107 14.21 -11.30 1.31
CA ARG A 107 14.73 -9.95 1.56
C ARG A 107 13.92 -9.21 2.63
N GLU A 108 12.60 -9.35 2.64
CA GLU A 108 11.74 -8.69 3.61
C GLU A 108 11.88 -9.34 5.00
N ILE A 109 12.01 -10.67 5.09
CA ILE A 109 12.32 -11.37 6.34
C ILE A 109 13.66 -10.87 6.94
N VAL A 110 14.72 -10.82 6.14
CA VAL A 110 16.04 -10.39 6.60
C VAL A 110 16.04 -8.91 7.04
N ARG A 111 15.25 -8.06 6.39
CA ARG A 111 15.14 -6.63 6.73
C ARG A 111 14.22 -6.36 7.90
N SER A 112 13.37 -7.31 8.26
CA SER A 112 12.39 -7.12 9.33
C SER A 112 13.09 -6.90 10.68
N LYS A 113 12.59 -5.90 11.41
CA LYS A 113 13.03 -5.60 12.78
C LYS A 113 12.00 -6.06 13.83
N GLU A 114 10.94 -6.69 13.38
CA GLU A 114 9.84 -7.14 14.23
C GLU A 114 10.33 -8.20 15.23
N ASP A 115 9.98 -8.00 16.50
CA ASP A 115 10.46 -8.88 17.56
C ASP A 115 9.90 -10.30 17.43
N PHE A 116 8.66 -10.47 16.93
CA PHE A 116 8.08 -11.79 16.73
C PHE A 116 8.80 -12.62 15.64
N ILE A 117 9.52 -11.98 14.70
CA ILE A 117 10.38 -12.64 13.71
C ILE A 117 11.67 -13.12 14.38
N LYS A 118 12.34 -12.24 15.13
CA LYS A 118 13.56 -12.58 15.88
C LYS A 118 13.29 -13.70 16.89
N ASP A 119 12.21 -13.58 17.65
CA ASP A 119 11.77 -14.59 18.61
C ASP A 119 11.51 -15.96 17.98
N HIS A 120 10.97 -15.98 16.74
CA HIS A 120 10.77 -17.23 16.03
C HIS A 120 12.09 -17.96 15.81
N PHE A 121 13.08 -17.28 15.25
CA PHE A 121 14.38 -17.90 14.94
C PHE A 121 15.17 -18.26 16.19
N VAL A 122 14.97 -17.57 17.30
CA VAL A 122 15.55 -17.96 18.61
C VAL A 122 14.89 -19.22 19.15
N LYS A 123 13.56 -19.31 19.08
CA LYS A 123 12.80 -20.45 19.62
C LYS A 123 12.79 -21.67 18.71
N HIS A 124 12.93 -21.46 17.41
CA HIS A 124 12.83 -22.48 16.36
C HIS A 124 13.98 -22.33 15.36
N PRO A 125 15.25 -22.54 15.78
CA PRO A 125 16.40 -22.36 14.91
C PRO A 125 16.34 -23.33 13.72
N GLY A 126 16.61 -22.84 12.52
CA GLY A 126 16.64 -23.63 11.29
C GLY A 126 15.27 -23.98 10.72
N THR A 127 14.19 -23.41 11.24
CA THR A 127 12.83 -23.61 10.68
C THR A 127 12.38 -22.38 9.89
N ASP A 128 11.52 -22.63 8.89
CA ASP A 128 10.87 -21.57 8.16
C ASP A 128 9.81 -20.84 9.02
N LEU A 129 9.53 -19.58 8.65
CA LEU A 129 8.44 -18.82 9.26
C LEU A 129 7.09 -19.33 8.75
N PRO A 130 6.10 -19.54 9.61
CA PRO A 130 4.75 -19.81 9.15
C PRO A 130 4.15 -18.61 8.41
N SER A 131 3.30 -18.90 7.42
CA SER A 131 2.76 -17.91 6.48
C SER A 131 2.09 -16.70 7.16
N TRP A 132 1.39 -16.90 8.29
CA TRP A 132 0.78 -15.80 9.02
C TRP A 132 1.79 -14.80 9.61
N ARG A 133 3.03 -15.21 9.90
CA ARG A 133 4.11 -14.30 10.30
C ARG A 133 4.75 -13.63 9.10
N VAL A 134 4.91 -14.38 8.01
CA VAL A 134 5.46 -13.84 6.76
C VAL A 134 4.53 -12.77 6.18
N ILE A 135 3.24 -13.02 6.08
CA ILE A 135 2.25 -12.09 5.52
C ILE A 135 2.23 -10.75 6.27
N GLU A 136 2.43 -10.76 7.59
CA GLU A 136 2.45 -9.52 8.38
C GLU A 136 3.59 -8.56 7.99
N ILE A 137 4.73 -9.09 7.59
CA ILE A 137 5.90 -8.27 7.25
C ILE A 137 6.06 -7.97 5.76
N LEU A 138 5.32 -8.66 4.89
CA LEU A 138 5.41 -8.42 3.45
C LEU A 138 4.93 -7.01 3.09
N SER A 139 5.66 -6.35 2.20
CA SER A 139 5.14 -5.17 1.53
C SER A 139 3.88 -5.53 0.74
N PHE A 140 2.99 -4.55 0.56
CA PHE A 140 1.75 -4.77 -0.17
C PHE A 140 2.01 -5.24 -1.62
N GLY A 141 3.08 -4.69 -2.25
CA GLY A 141 3.50 -5.10 -3.57
C GLY A 141 3.95 -6.57 -3.66
N THR A 142 4.67 -7.08 -2.65
CA THR A 142 5.05 -8.50 -2.60
C THR A 142 3.84 -9.38 -2.34
N LEU A 143 2.98 -8.98 -1.40
CA LEU A 143 1.73 -9.70 -1.08
C LEU A 143 0.83 -9.84 -2.31
N SER A 144 0.66 -8.76 -3.08
CA SER A 144 -0.09 -8.74 -4.34
C SER A 144 0.45 -9.75 -5.37
N LYS A 145 1.77 -9.79 -5.54
CA LYS A 145 2.43 -10.71 -6.49
C LYS A 145 2.27 -12.17 -6.06
N VAL A 146 2.42 -12.45 -4.76
CA VAL A 146 2.22 -13.78 -4.19
C VAL A 146 0.77 -14.25 -4.42
N PHE A 147 -0.22 -13.39 -4.09
CA PHE A 147 -1.63 -13.72 -4.31
C PHE A 147 -1.97 -13.91 -5.78
N SER A 148 -1.48 -13.04 -6.66
CA SER A 148 -1.73 -13.16 -8.10
C SER A 148 -1.18 -14.46 -8.67
N ASN A 149 -0.02 -14.92 -8.19
CA ASN A 149 0.61 -16.16 -8.66
C ASN A 149 0.03 -17.44 -8.04
N LEU A 150 -0.82 -17.34 -7.01
CA LEU A 150 -1.49 -18.51 -6.43
C LEU A 150 -2.44 -19.14 -7.44
N ALA A 151 -2.28 -20.46 -7.68
CA ALA A 151 -3.04 -21.20 -8.68
C ALA A 151 -4.46 -21.61 -8.24
N ASP A 152 -4.75 -21.63 -6.92
CA ASP A 152 -6.07 -21.99 -6.39
C ASP A 152 -7.11 -20.91 -6.67
N THR A 153 -7.64 -20.95 -7.89
CA THR A 153 -8.69 -20.01 -8.35
C THR A 153 -10.00 -20.11 -7.55
N PRO A 154 -10.50 -21.31 -7.16
CA PRO A 154 -11.65 -21.42 -6.26
C PRO A 154 -11.46 -20.70 -4.93
N LEU A 155 -10.32 -20.88 -4.29
CA LEU A 155 -10.00 -20.20 -3.02
C LEU A 155 -9.89 -18.68 -3.20
N LYS A 156 -9.19 -18.22 -4.25
CA LYS A 156 -9.11 -16.78 -4.58
C LYS A 156 -10.50 -16.16 -4.81
N LYS A 157 -11.41 -16.89 -5.46
CA LYS A 157 -12.81 -16.46 -5.63
C LYS A 157 -13.56 -16.40 -4.30
N SER A 158 -13.34 -17.35 -3.42
CA SER A 158 -13.94 -17.35 -2.08
C SER A 158 -13.49 -16.15 -1.26
N ILE A 159 -12.17 -15.87 -1.25
CA ILE A 159 -11.59 -14.71 -0.58
C ILE A 159 -12.18 -13.39 -1.14
N ALA A 160 -12.26 -13.24 -2.46
CA ALA A 160 -12.84 -12.05 -3.07
C ALA A 160 -14.31 -11.84 -2.69
N ARG A 161 -15.10 -12.93 -2.68
CA ARG A 161 -16.53 -12.88 -2.29
C ARG A 161 -16.72 -12.51 -0.84
N SER A 162 -15.85 -12.91 0.07
CA SER A 162 -15.96 -12.57 1.50
C SER A 162 -15.88 -11.06 1.77
N ILE A 163 -15.33 -10.29 0.83
CA ILE A 163 -15.29 -8.82 0.87
C ILE A 163 -16.23 -8.16 -0.15
N GLY A 164 -17.21 -8.91 -0.66
CA GLY A 164 -18.22 -8.40 -1.56
C GLY A 164 -17.78 -8.24 -3.02
N LEU A 165 -16.61 -8.74 -3.42
CA LEU A 165 -16.14 -8.66 -4.80
C LEU A 165 -16.65 -9.85 -5.62
N PRO A 166 -17.23 -9.61 -6.81
CA PRO A 166 -17.80 -10.69 -7.64
C PRO A 166 -16.71 -11.59 -8.25
N GLN A 167 -15.49 -11.07 -8.44
CA GLN A 167 -14.40 -11.77 -9.10
C GLN A 167 -13.05 -11.52 -8.41
N HIS A 168 -12.24 -12.57 -8.29
CA HIS A 168 -10.89 -12.49 -7.71
C HIS A 168 -9.94 -11.58 -8.50
N LYS A 169 -10.13 -11.44 -9.83
CA LYS A 169 -9.33 -10.52 -10.66
C LYS A 169 -9.51 -9.05 -10.27
N ILE A 170 -10.66 -8.67 -9.74
CA ILE A 170 -10.89 -7.32 -9.21
C ILE A 170 -10.03 -7.12 -7.96
N LEU A 171 -9.99 -8.11 -7.07
CA LEU A 171 -9.12 -8.06 -5.90
C LEU A 171 -7.64 -8.00 -6.30
N GLU A 172 -7.20 -8.80 -7.27
CA GLU A 172 -5.82 -8.73 -7.80
C GLU A 172 -5.49 -7.34 -8.35
N SER A 173 -6.39 -6.73 -9.11
CA SER A 173 -6.22 -5.37 -9.63
C SER A 173 -6.12 -4.33 -8.51
N TRP A 174 -6.95 -4.44 -7.48
CA TRP A 174 -6.90 -3.54 -6.32
C TRP A 174 -5.58 -3.67 -5.56
N LEU A 175 -5.14 -4.92 -5.32
CA LEU A 175 -3.86 -5.19 -4.66
C LEU A 175 -2.64 -4.64 -5.44
N GLN A 176 -2.75 -4.50 -6.75
CA GLN A 176 -1.69 -3.92 -7.58
C GLN A 176 -1.72 -2.39 -7.61
N ALA A 177 -2.87 -1.79 -7.34
CA ALA A 177 -3.07 -0.34 -7.37
C ALA A 177 -2.74 0.35 -6.04
N LEU A 178 -2.75 -0.39 -4.93
CA LEU A 178 -2.38 0.07 -3.58
C LEU A 178 -0.87 0.00 -3.36
#